data_e7934b7c86e5c809932d1ea0c36a4763
#
_entry.id   e7934b7c86e5c809932d1ea0c36a4763
#
_cell.length_a   1.000
_cell.length_b   1.000
_cell.length_c   1.000
_cell.angle_alpha   90.00
_cell.angle_beta   90.00
_cell.angle_gamma   90.00
#
_symmetry.space_group_name_H-M   'P 1'
#
loop_
_entity.id
_entity.type
_entity.pdbx_description
1 polymer ?
#
loop_
_entity_poly.entity_id
_entity_poly.type
_entity_poly.pdbx_seq_one_letter_code
_entity_poly.pdbx_strand_id
1 'polypeptide(L)'
;LLISCGGQAPRQTRSFIRRLHDELGLPVYILTDGDPWGMHIAQVIISGSANAAHLRDLNTPDAVWSGVWASDIIDYKLPTDPLDEVDIKRLYELQKDPRYQSDPIWQREIKLFLKIKRKTELEAFSRYGLTYIVDEYLPAKLDQKPQENNRKKK
;
A
#
# COMPACT_ATOMS: atom_id res chain seq x y z
N LEU A 1 2.40 -4.36 -16.91
CA LEU A 1 0.94 -4.24 -16.92
C LEU A 1 0.49 -3.31 -15.79
N LEU A 2 -0.30 -2.29 -16.10
CA LEU A 2 -0.89 -1.36 -15.14
C LEU A 2 -2.38 -1.66 -15.00
N ILE A 3 -2.86 -1.77 -13.76
CA ILE A 3 -4.28 -2.01 -13.44
C ILE A 3 -4.75 -0.88 -12.52
N SER A 4 -5.67 -0.05 -13.01
CA SER A 4 -6.34 0.96 -12.18
C SER A 4 -7.60 0.39 -11.56
N CYS A 5 -7.76 0.55 -10.24
CA CYS A 5 -8.90 0.03 -9.49
C CYS A 5 -9.99 1.08 -9.24
N GLY A 6 -9.70 2.37 -9.50
CA GLY A 6 -10.63 3.47 -9.22
C GLY A 6 -11.02 3.58 -7.75
N GLY A 7 -10.10 3.27 -6.83
CA GLY A 7 -10.32 3.18 -5.40
C GLY A 7 -10.15 1.74 -4.89
N GLN A 8 -11.08 1.27 -4.06
CA GLN A 8 -10.99 -0.09 -3.50
C GLN A 8 -11.18 -1.16 -4.58
N ALA A 9 -10.22 -2.08 -4.71
CA ALA A 9 -10.22 -3.12 -5.73
C ALA A 9 -11.45 -4.06 -5.61
N PRO A 10 -12.32 -4.13 -6.63
CA PRO A 10 -13.43 -5.07 -6.67
C PRO A 10 -12.96 -6.53 -6.64
N ARG A 11 -13.87 -7.45 -6.31
CA ARG A 11 -13.55 -8.90 -6.27
C ARG A 11 -12.99 -9.40 -7.61
N GLN A 12 -13.60 -9.00 -8.72
CA GLN A 12 -13.17 -9.40 -10.07
C GLN A 12 -11.75 -8.92 -10.36
N THR A 13 -11.42 -7.68 -10.00
CA THR A 13 -10.08 -7.13 -10.18
C THR A 13 -9.06 -7.88 -9.31
N ARG A 14 -9.39 -8.16 -8.05
CA ARG A 14 -8.51 -8.94 -7.16
C ARG A 14 -8.27 -10.36 -7.67
N SER A 15 -9.33 -11.03 -8.12
CA SER A 15 -9.21 -12.35 -8.74
C SER A 15 -8.34 -12.31 -9.99
N PHE A 16 -8.47 -11.29 -10.82
CA PHE A 16 -7.66 -11.11 -12.02
C PHE A 16 -6.18 -10.87 -11.66
N ILE A 17 -5.89 -10.00 -10.69
CA ILE A 17 -4.51 -9.77 -10.20
C ILE A 17 -3.91 -11.08 -9.69
N ARG A 18 -4.66 -11.84 -8.89
CA ARG A 18 -4.23 -13.14 -8.38
C ARG A 18 -3.89 -14.12 -9.49
N ARG A 19 -4.74 -14.21 -10.51
CA ARG A 19 -4.49 -15.09 -11.66
C ARG A 19 -3.25 -14.70 -12.44
N LEU A 20 -3.04 -13.42 -12.69
CA LEU A 20 -1.82 -12.93 -13.35
C LEU A 20 -0.57 -13.30 -12.57
N HIS A 21 -0.63 -13.19 -11.25
CA HIS A 21 0.46 -13.60 -10.37
C HIS A 21 0.71 -15.11 -10.43
N ASP A 22 -0.33 -15.93 -10.27
CA ASP A 22 -0.21 -17.38 -10.20
C ASP A 22 0.09 -18.03 -11.55
N GLU A 23 -0.57 -17.59 -12.62
CA GLU A 23 -0.45 -18.20 -13.95
C GLU A 23 0.77 -17.73 -14.73
N LEU A 24 1.17 -16.47 -14.55
CA LEU A 24 2.26 -15.83 -15.30
C LEU A 24 3.51 -15.54 -14.46
N GLY A 25 3.47 -15.79 -13.15
CA GLY A 25 4.59 -15.50 -12.26
C GLY A 25 4.91 -14.01 -12.13
N LEU A 26 3.97 -13.12 -12.42
CA LEU A 26 4.21 -11.69 -12.40
C LEU A 26 4.28 -11.17 -10.96
N PRO A 27 5.31 -10.40 -10.59
CA PRO A 27 5.32 -9.71 -9.32
C PRO A 27 4.22 -8.64 -9.28
N VAL A 28 3.60 -8.43 -8.12
CA VAL A 28 2.52 -7.46 -7.93
C VAL A 28 3.00 -6.35 -7.01
N TYR A 29 2.97 -5.12 -7.52
CA TYR A 29 3.29 -3.91 -6.78
C TYR A 29 2.03 -3.06 -6.67
N ILE A 30 1.78 -2.54 -5.47
CA ILE A 30 0.58 -1.77 -5.16
C ILE A 30 0.99 -0.33 -4.90
N LEU A 31 0.39 0.60 -5.61
CA LEU A 31 0.56 2.03 -5.44
C LEU A 31 -0.79 2.66 -5.11
N THR A 32 -0.84 3.38 -4.01
CA THR A 32 -2.04 4.04 -3.49
C THR A 32 -1.70 5.45 -3.03
N ASP A 33 -2.71 6.24 -2.73
CA ASP A 33 -2.52 7.51 -2.05
C ASP A 33 -1.81 7.33 -0.70
N GLY A 34 -1.12 8.36 -0.27
CA GLY A 34 -0.40 8.41 1.00
C GLY A 34 -1.33 8.80 2.15
N ASP A 35 -2.31 7.95 2.42
CA ASP A 35 -3.32 8.13 3.45
C ASP A 35 -3.71 6.79 4.11
N PRO A 36 -4.49 6.82 5.22
CA PRO A 36 -4.94 5.60 5.89
C PRO A 36 -5.82 4.69 5.04
N TRP A 37 -6.55 5.24 4.07
CA TRP A 37 -7.41 4.49 3.16
C TRP A 37 -6.60 3.79 2.07
N GLY A 38 -5.55 4.43 1.57
CA GLY A 38 -4.58 3.81 0.67
C GLY A 38 -3.90 2.61 1.31
N MET A 39 -3.50 2.72 2.59
CA MET A 39 -3.02 1.58 3.37
C MET A 39 -4.05 0.46 3.42
N HIS A 40 -5.31 0.77 3.72
CA HIS A 40 -6.38 -0.21 3.77
C HIS A 40 -6.61 -0.91 2.42
N ILE A 41 -6.60 -0.16 1.31
CA ILE A 41 -6.72 -0.72 -0.04
C ILE A 41 -5.60 -1.72 -0.31
N ALA A 42 -4.35 -1.35 -0.04
CA ALA A 42 -3.21 -2.25 -0.22
C ALA A 42 -3.37 -3.53 0.61
N GLN A 43 -3.79 -3.41 1.87
CA GLN A 43 -4.02 -4.56 2.73
C GLN A 43 -5.11 -5.49 2.22
N VAL A 44 -6.20 -4.95 1.66
CA VAL A 44 -7.28 -5.78 1.10
C VAL A 44 -6.80 -6.60 -0.10
N ILE A 45 -5.88 -6.08 -0.90
CA ILE A 45 -5.26 -6.83 -2.02
C ILE A 45 -4.33 -7.92 -1.47
N ILE A 46 -3.51 -7.61 -0.47
CA ILE A 46 -2.50 -8.53 0.09
C ILE A 46 -3.17 -9.65 0.89
N SER A 47 -4.06 -9.32 1.82
CA SER A 47 -4.58 -10.27 2.83
C SER A 47 -6.09 -10.49 2.77
N GLY A 48 -6.79 -9.79 1.90
CA GLY A 48 -8.26 -9.81 1.82
C GLY A 48 -8.96 -8.90 2.83
N SER A 49 -10.27 -8.80 2.69
CA SER A 49 -11.07 -8.10 3.70
C SER A 49 -11.30 -8.99 4.91
N ALA A 50 -11.46 -8.39 6.10
CA ALA A 50 -11.74 -9.12 7.34
C ALA A 50 -12.96 -10.07 7.22
N ASN A 51 -13.97 -9.66 6.44
CA ASN A 51 -15.19 -10.42 6.22
C ASN A 51 -15.09 -11.51 5.13
N ALA A 52 -13.99 -11.55 4.37
CA ALA A 52 -13.78 -12.48 3.26
C ALA A 52 -12.45 -13.25 3.39
N ALA A 53 -11.92 -13.37 4.60
CA ALA A 53 -10.67 -14.09 4.88
C ALA A 53 -10.71 -15.58 4.47
N HIS A 54 -11.92 -16.16 4.34
CA HIS A 54 -12.13 -17.54 3.85
C HIS A 54 -12.02 -17.67 2.33
N LEU A 55 -12.03 -16.57 1.57
CA LEU A 55 -11.91 -16.59 0.10
C LEU A 55 -10.43 -16.42 -0.31
N ARG A 56 -9.68 -17.51 -0.20
CA ARG A 56 -8.23 -17.54 -0.47
C ARG A 56 -7.85 -17.11 -1.88
N ASP A 57 -8.74 -17.29 -2.86
CA ASP A 57 -8.48 -16.99 -4.28
C ASP A 57 -8.52 -15.51 -4.64
N LEU A 58 -8.78 -14.63 -3.67
CA LEU A 58 -8.86 -13.19 -3.87
C LEU A 58 -7.66 -12.42 -3.30
N ASN A 59 -6.75 -13.11 -2.61
CA ASN A 59 -5.62 -12.48 -1.93
C ASN A 59 -4.34 -12.72 -2.72
N THR A 60 -3.46 -11.74 -2.75
CA THR A 60 -2.12 -11.86 -3.33
C THR A 60 -1.09 -11.57 -2.23
N PRO A 61 -0.77 -12.58 -1.38
CA PRO A 61 0.06 -12.37 -0.17
C PRO A 61 1.48 -11.89 -0.46
N ASP A 62 1.99 -12.16 -1.67
CA ASP A 62 3.32 -11.77 -2.11
C ASP A 62 3.33 -10.39 -2.78
N ALA A 63 2.17 -9.73 -2.88
CA ALA A 63 2.10 -8.37 -3.38
C ALA A 63 2.78 -7.39 -2.41
N VAL A 64 3.48 -6.42 -2.98
CA VAL A 64 4.25 -5.42 -2.22
C VAL A 64 3.55 -4.07 -2.28
N TRP A 65 3.25 -3.50 -1.12
CA TRP A 65 2.83 -2.10 -1.05
C TRP A 65 4.03 -1.18 -1.23
N SER A 66 4.14 -0.56 -2.41
CA SER A 66 5.30 0.25 -2.81
C SER A 66 5.17 1.73 -2.44
N GLY A 67 3.98 2.18 -2.06
CA GLY A 67 3.75 3.57 -1.65
C GLY A 67 2.29 4.01 -1.92
N VAL A 68 1.93 5.28 -1.63
CA VAL A 68 2.80 6.31 -1.07
C VAL A 68 2.87 6.13 0.45
N TRP A 69 4.06 6.08 1.01
CA TRP A 69 4.27 5.91 2.44
C TRP A 69 4.29 7.26 3.17
N ALA A 70 4.04 7.25 4.48
CA ALA A 70 4.20 8.45 5.31
C ALA A 70 5.63 9.00 5.26
N SER A 71 6.62 8.11 5.18
CA SER A 71 8.02 8.49 4.98
C SER A 71 8.26 9.17 3.64
N ASP A 72 7.56 8.76 2.58
CA ASP A 72 7.68 9.40 1.25
C ASP A 72 7.19 10.86 1.28
N ILE A 73 6.17 11.16 2.08
CA ILE A 73 5.68 12.54 2.26
C ILE A 73 6.81 13.45 2.70
N ILE A 74 7.64 12.96 3.63
CA ILE A 74 8.78 13.71 4.19
C ILE A 74 9.92 13.76 3.17
N ASP A 75 10.32 12.61 2.65
CA ASP A 75 11.51 12.45 1.82
C ASP A 75 11.37 13.21 0.49
N TYR A 76 10.20 13.15 -0.11
CA TYR A 76 9.89 13.86 -1.36
C TYR A 76 9.27 15.23 -1.13
N LYS A 77 9.10 15.68 0.12
CA LYS A 77 8.49 16.98 0.45
C LYS A 77 7.18 17.23 -0.28
N LEU A 78 6.32 16.23 -0.28
CA LEU A 78 5.06 16.27 -1.03
C LEU A 78 4.09 17.30 -0.44
N PRO A 79 3.27 17.97 -1.27
CA PRO A 79 2.11 18.71 -0.80
C PRO A 79 1.20 17.81 0.01
N THR A 80 0.63 18.34 1.08
CA THR A 80 -0.15 17.53 2.02
C THR A 80 -1.37 18.26 2.53
N ASP A 81 -2.40 17.50 2.87
CA ASP A 81 -3.56 17.92 3.64
C ASP A 81 -3.50 17.37 5.07
N PRO A 82 -4.18 18.02 6.04
CA PRO A 82 -4.27 17.48 7.39
C PRO A 82 -5.11 16.19 7.40
N LEU A 83 -4.76 15.24 8.27
CA LEU A 83 -5.63 14.13 8.60
C LEU A 83 -6.85 14.63 9.38
N ASP A 84 -8.02 14.13 9.01
CA ASP A 84 -9.24 14.36 9.78
C ASP A 84 -9.43 13.31 10.91
N GLU A 85 -10.49 13.45 11.69
CA GLU A 85 -10.77 12.53 12.80
C GLU A 85 -11.05 11.09 12.33
N VAL A 86 -11.63 10.95 11.14
CA VAL A 86 -11.92 9.64 10.53
C VAL A 86 -10.63 8.94 10.12
N ASP A 87 -9.70 9.70 9.52
CA ASP A 87 -8.37 9.21 9.15
C ASP A 87 -7.60 8.73 10.39
N ILE A 88 -7.59 9.55 11.44
CA ILE A 88 -6.91 9.23 12.71
C ILE A 88 -7.52 7.98 13.35
N LYS A 89 -8.84 7.89 13.39
CA LYS A 89 -9.52 6.68 13.86
C LYS A 89 -9.13 5.44 13.07
N ARG A 90 -9.09 5.56 11.73
CA ARG A 90 -8.66 4.47 10.85
C ARG A 90 -7.23 4.03 11.15
N LEU A 91 -6.30 4.94 11.38
CA LEU A 91 -4.92 4.60 11.74
C LEU A 91 -4.84 3.80 13.04
N TYR A 92 -5.61 4.16 14.06
CA TYR A 92 -5.67 3.38 15.30
C TYR A 92 -6.30 1.99 15.11
N GLU A 93 -7.28 1.86 14.23
CA GLU A 93 -7.85 0.56 13.86
C GLU A 93 -6.81 -0.31 13.14
N LEU A 94 -6.10 0.26 12.15
CA LEU A 94 -5.01 -0.41 11.44
C LEU A 94 -3.87 -0.83 12.38
N GLN A 95 -3.51 0.02 13.33
CA GLN A 95 -2.44 -0.27 14.30
C GLN A 95 -2.76 -1.49 15.16
N LYS A 96 -4.03 -1.69 15.49
CA LYS A 96 -4.52 -2.81 16.32
C LYS A 96 -4.84 -4.07 15.50
N ASP A 97 -4.88 -3.98 14.19
CA ASP A 97 -5.21 -5.11 13.32
C ASP A 97 -4.08 -6.16 13.37
N PRO A 98 -4.39 -7.43 13.72
CA PRO A 98 -3.38 -8.50 13.81
C PRO A 98 -2.56 -8.68 12.53
N ARG A 99 -3.11 -8.35 11.37
CA ARG A 99 -2.43 -8.46 10.06
C ARG A 99 -1.27 -7.49 9.92
N TYR A 100 -1.30 -6.36 10.63
CA TYR A 100 -0.25 -5.32 10.61
C TYR A 100 0.72 -5.41 11.78
N GLN A 101 0.33 -6.07 12.88
CA GLN A 101 1.12 -6.08 14.11
C GLN A 101 2.49 -6.73 13.97
N SER A 102 2.61 -7.73 13.08
CA SER A 102 3.85 -8.47 12.85
C SER A 102 4.75 -7.84 11.77
N ASP A 103 4.27 -6.83 11.06
CA ASP A 103 5.02 -6.18 10.00
C ASP A 103 5.64 -4.86 10.48
N PRO A 104 6.98 -4.79 10.64
CA PRO A 104 7.65 -3.61 11.18
C PRO A 104 7.54 -2.39 10.24
N ILE A 105 7.43 -2.60 8.93
CA ILE A 105 7.29 -1.51 7.94
C ILE A 105 5.92 -0.85 8.12
N TRP A 106 4.85 -1.66 8.13
CA TRP A 106 3.50 -1.15 8.35
C TRP A 106 3.38 -0.40 9.68
N GLN A 107 3.90 -0.96 10.76
CA GLN A 107 3.87 -0.33 12.07
C GLN A 107 4.64 0.99 12.11
N ARG A 108 5.79 1.05 11.43
CA ARG A 108 6.57 2.28 11.30
C ARG A 108 5.77 3.36 10.56
N GLU A 109 5.18 3.02 9.43
CA GLU A 109 4.43 3.98 8.60
C GLU A 109 3.16 4.46 9.30
N ILE A 110 2.42 3.58 9.99
CA ILE A 110 1.25 3.97 10.81
C ILE A 110 1.65 4.96 11.90
N LYS A 111 2.72 4.68 12.64
CA LYS A 111 3.23 5.58 13.68
C LYS A 111 3.65 6.92 13.10
N LEU A 112 4.24 6.91 11.92
CA LEU A 112 4.67 8.13 11.25
C LEU A 112 3.48 8.96 10.78
N PHE A 113 2.44 8.37 10.19
CA PHE A 113 1.18 9.07 9.88
C PHE A 113 0.56 9.72 11.12
N LEU A 114 0.50 9.00 12.24
CA LEU A 114 0.00 9.53 13.51
C LEU A 114 0.84 10.70 14.04
N LYS A 115 2.15 10.67 13.79
CA LYS A 115 3.09 11.72 14.20
C LYS A 115 2.96 12.98 13.34
N ILE A 116 3.01 12.82 12.02
CA ILE A 116 2.98 13.97 11.09
C ILE A 116 1.58 14.54 10.92
N LYS A 117 0.54 13.72 11.12
CA LYS A 117 -0.89 14.08 10.94
C LYS A 117 -1.20 14.72 9.59
N ARG A 118 -0.54 14.23 8.55
CA ARG A 118 -0.67 14.71 7.17
C ARG A 118 -0.89 13.55 6.23
N LYS A 119 -1.62 13.79 5.15
CA LYS A 119 -1.88 12.86 4.05
C LYS A 119 -1.56 13.52 2.71
N THR A 120 -1.39 12.72 1.68
CA THR A 120 -1.11 13.18 0.32
C THR A 120 -1.77 12.28 -0.70
N GLU A 121 -2.12 12.84 -1.84
CA GLU A 121 -2.59 12.10 -2.99
C GLU A 121 -1.41 11.77 -3.93
N LEU A 122 -1.56 10.73 -4.76
CA LEU A 122 -0.57 10.40 -5.81
C LEU A 122 -0.30 11.59 -6.74
N GLU A 123 -1.33 12.38 -7.02
CA GLU A 123 -1.23 13.56 -7.87
C GLU A 123 -0.24 14.62 -7.35
N ALA A 124 0.06 14.61 -6.06
CA ALA A 124 1.03 15.52 -5.45
C ALA A 124 2.43 15.43 -6.09
N PHE A 125 2.79 14.30 -6.67
CA PHE A 125 4.04 14.14 -7.42
C PHE A 125 4.10 14.97 -8.69
N SER A 126 2.98 15.44 -9.22
CA SER A 126 2.92 16.30 -10.42
C SER A 126 3.71 17.60 -10.26
N ARG A 127 3.96 18.03 -9.02
CA ARG A 127 4.85 19.20 -8.75
C ARG A 127 6.28 19.01 -9.29
N TYR A 128 6.72 17.77 -9.44
CA TYR A 128 8.05 17.43 -9.98
C TYR A 128 8.01 17.11 -11.48
N GLY A 129 6.82 17.09 -12.08
CA GLY A 129 6.57 16.74 -13.48
C GLY A 129 5.55 15.61 -13.62
N LEU A 130 4.81 15.61 -14.73
CA LEU A 130 3.73 14.65 -14.96
C LEU A 130 4.20 13.20 -15.03
N THR A 131 5.44 12.98 -15.45
CA THR A 131 6.00 11.64 -15.59
C THR A 131 6.85 11.20 -14.40
N TYR A 132 7.04 12.06 -13.40
CA TYR A 132 7.94 11.81 -12.27
C TYR A 132 7.68 10.48 -11.56
N ILE A 133 6.41 10.10 -11.39
CA ILE A 133 6.05 8.81 -10.76
C ILE A 133 6.66 7.65 -11.56
N VAL A 134 6.60 7.70 -12.89
CA VAL A 134 7.05 6.61 -13.76
C VAL A 134 8.56 6.61 -13.95
N ASP A 135 9.15 7.81 -14.07
CA ASP A 135 10.56 7.96 -14.42
C ASP A 135 11.50 7.86 -13.21
N GLU A 136 11.03 8.28 -12.02
CA GLU A 136 11.86 8.39 -10.82
C GLU A 136 11.31 7.60 -9.62
N TYR A 137 10.06 7.89 -9.21
CA TYR A 137 9.53 7.33 -7.98
C TYR A 137 9.34 5.82 -8.03
N LEU A 138 8.65 5.29 -9.04
CA LEU A 138 8.43 3.84 -9.17
C LEU A 138 9.72 3.06 -9.35
N PRO A 139 10.66 3.44 -10.24
CA PRO A 139 11.95 2.76 -10.34
C PRO A 139 12.67 2.69 -9.00
N ALA A 140 12.75 3.81 -8.26
CA ALA A 140 13.37 3.83 -6.93
C ALA A 140 12.70 2.88 -5.93
N LYS A 141 11.37 2.71 -6.00
CA LYS A 141 10.62 1.78 -5.14
C LYS A 141 10.78 0.32 -5.57
N LEU A 142 10.84 0.05 -6.86
CA LEU A 142 11.00 -1.30 -7.39
C LEU A 142 12.42 -1.85 -7.21
N ASP A 143 13.43 -0.97 -7.23
CA ASP A 143 14.83 -1.33 -7.00
C ASP A 143 15.13 -1.58 -5.51
N GLN A 144 14.29 -1.09 -4.58
CA GLN A 144 14.36 -1.48 -3.18
C GLN A 144 13.96 -2.95 -3.08
N LYS A 145 14.97 -3.84 -3.03
CA LYS A 145 14.73 -5.27 -2.77
C LYS A 145 13.80 -5.39 -1.57
N PRO A 146 12.73 -6.21 -1.65
CA PRO A 146 11.97 -6.57 -0.47
C PRO A 146 12.99 -7.02 0.58
N GLN A 147 13.04 -6.38 1.73
CA GLN A 147 13.85 -6.89 2.82
C GLN A 147 13.36 -8.33 3.02
N GLU A 148 14.25 -9.28 2.84
CA GLU A 148 13.96 -10.70 2.95
C GLU A 148 13.19 -10.92 4.24
N ASN A 149 11.89 -11.08 4.12
CA ASN A 149 11.08 -11.58 5.20
C ASN A 149 11.60 -12.96 5.52
N ASN A 150 12.37 -13.05 6.58
CA ASN A 150 12.92 -14.26 7.15
C ASN A 150 11.76 -15.17 7.61
N ARG A 151 10.94 -15.63 6.67
CA ARG A 151 10.06 -16.78 6.84
C ARG A 151 10.89 -18.05 6.65
N LYS A 152 11.92 -18.19 7.50
CA LYS A 152 12.49 -19.51 7.75
C LYS A 152 11.42 -20.33 8.46
N LYS A 153 10.94 -21.30 7.71
CA LYS A 153 10.41 -22.61 8.12
C LYS A 153 10.46 -22.87 9.65
N LYS A 154 9.30 -23.03 10.24
CA LYS A 154 9.05 -24.14 11.17
C LYS A 154 7.62 -24.63 10.95
#